data_77655083f9f5d94737e91d9d049044ac
#
_entry.id   77655083f9f5d94737e91d9d049044ac
#
_cell.length_a   1.000
_cell.length_b   1.000
_cell.length_c   1.000
_cell.angle_alpha   90.00
_cell.angle_beta   90.00
_cell.angle_gamma   90.00
#
_symmetry.space_group_name_H-M   'P 1'
#
loop_
_entity.id
_entity.type
_entity.pdbx_description
1 polymer ?
#
loop_
_entity_poly.entity_id
_entity_poly.type
_entity_poly.pdbx_seq_one_letter_code
_entity_poly.pdbx_strand_id
1 'polypeptide(L)'
;TNAPQVANPLADQTVDGSAATMAAEAAPTAEPTPEPTSTAAPVDIRVYVDYLSTEAREFQSANATQLSKWVGDDAATLTYYPVAMLTSKSNGTKYSLRAAGAAACVATHASDRFFAFNHELLTTQPAVDTDGYSDQQLADMAQGAGVSDVATVRSCIEDETYTAWAKAATDRAI
;
A
#
# COMPACT_ATOMS: atom_id res chain seq x y z
N THR A 1 6.16 1.60 17.25
CA THR A 1 5.22 2.26 16.32
C THR A 1 5.15 1.44 15.04
N ASN A 2 4.01 0.79 14.78
CA ASN A 2 3.81 -0.01 13.58
C ASN A 2 3.35 0.88 12.41
N ALA A 3 4.01 0.75 11.24
CA ALA A 3 3.55 1.39 10.01
C ALA A 3 2.63 0.45 9.22
N PRO A 4 1.66 0.97 8.44
CA PRO A 4 0.90 0.14 7.51
C PRO A 4 1.86 -0.55 6.52
N GLN A 5 1.63 -1.83 6.28
CA GLN A 5 2.50 -2.66 5.44
C GLN A 5 1.73 -3.19 4.23
N VAL A 6 2.47 -3.51 3.18
CA VAL A 6 1.96 -4.31 2.06
C VAL A 6 2.55 -5.71 2.16
N ALA A 7 1.86 -6.71 1.65
CA ALA A 7 2.44 -8.02 1.45
C ALA A 7 3.65 -7.88 0.51
N ASN A 8 4.86 -8.11 1.05
CA ASN A 8 6.09 -7.89 0.32
C ASN A 8 6.25 -8.99 -0.76
N PRO A 9 6.37 -8.64 -2.05
CA PRO A 9 6.57 -9.61 -3.11
C PRO A 9 7.84 -10.46 -2.94
N LEU A 10 8.87 -9.96 -2.25
CA LEU A 10 10.09 -10.72 -1.96
C LEU A 10 9.94 -11.64 -0.75
N ALA A 11 9.06 -11.34 0.21
CA ALA A 11 8.83 -12.17 1.38
C ALA A 11 8.01 -13.43 1.08
N ASP A 12 7.28 -13.44 -0.03
CA ASP A 12 6.51 -14.62 -0.46
C ASP A 12 7.42 -15.77 -1.00
N GLN A 13 8.73 -15.53 -1.11
CA GLN A 13 9.72 -16.53 -1.52
C GLN A 13 10.55 -17.10 -0.37
N THR A 14 10.48 -16.51 0.83
CA THR A 14 11.15 -17.01 2.04
C THR A 14 10.34 -16.72 3.28
N VAL A 15 10.06 -17.75 4.06
CA VAL A 15 9.42 -17.65 5.37
C VAL A 15 10.35 -16.88 6.30
N ASP A 16 10.25 -15.56 6.36
CA ASP A 16 10.52 -14.82 7.61
C ASP A 16 10.14 -13.33 7.45
N GLY A 17 9.32 -12.86 8.38
CA GLY A 17 8.79 -11.51 8.35
C GLY A 17 9.85 -10.48 8.71
N SER A 18 10.26 -9.68 7.76
CA SER A 18 10.99 -8.45 8.03
C SER A 18 10.06 -7.25 7.85
N ALA A 19 9.61 -6.71 8.98
CA ALA A 19 8.79 -5.52 9.02
C ALA A 19 9.65 -4.28 8.78
N ALA A 20 9.30 -3.45 7.79
CA ALA A 20 9.88 -2.13 7.68
C ALA A 20 9.20 -1.19 8.69
N THR A 21 9.97 -0.70 9.66
CA THR A 21 9.50 0.19 10.73
C THR A 21 9.77 1.64 10.35
N MET A 22 8.75 2.50 10.34
CA MET A 22 8.93 3.95 10.24
C MET A 22 9.05 4.57 11.64
N ALA A 23 10.08 5.39 11.85
CA ALA A 23 10.23 6.20 13.05
C ALA A 23 9.48 7.53 12.87
N ALA A 24 8.59 7.85 13.79
CA ALA A 24 7.94 9.17 13.89
C ALA A 24 8.78 10.08 14.78
N GLU A 25 9.03 11.29 14.31
CA GLU A 25 9.71 12.36 15.05
C GLU A 25 8.76 12.94 16.12
N ALA A 26 9.29 13.11 17.34
CA ALA A 26 8.53 13.49 18.51
C ALA A 26 8.26 15.00 18.57
N ALA A 27 7.02 15.38 18.83
CA ALA A 27 6.63 16.72 19.28
C ALA A 27 6.55 16.79 20.82
N PRO A 28 6.66 18.01 21.44
CA PRO A 28 7.07 18.15 22.83
C PRO A 28 5.99 17.84 23.86
N THR A 29 6.47 17.32 24.95
CA THR A 29 5.97 16.89 26.24
C THR A 29 4.74 17.60 26.80
N ALA A 30 3.66 16.84 27.00
CA ALA A 30 2.70 17.05 28.08
C ALA A 30 2.84 15.90 29.10
N GLU A 31 2.73 16.21 30.38
CA GLU A 31 2.95 15.31 31.50
C GLU A 31 2.03 14.07 31.43
N PRO A 32 2.53 12.84 31.68
CA PRO A 32 1.75 11.64 31.44
C PRO A 32 0.73 11.39 32.57
N THR A 33 -0.54 11.48 32.25
CA THR A 33 -1.55 10.73 32.98
C THR A 33 -1.34 9.25 32.63
N PRO A 34 -1.26 8.31 33.61
CA PRO A 34 -1.07 6.90 33.29
C PRO A 34 -2.33 6.37 32.59
N GLU A 35 -2.25 6.25 31.28
CA GLU A 35 -3.24 5.47 30.52
C GLU A 35 -3.08 3.99 30.87
N PRO A 36 -4.19 3.23 30.95
CA PRO A 36 -4.11 1.80 31.20
C PRO A 36 -3.34 1.15 30.05
N THR A 37 -2.16 0.64 30.33
CA THR A 37 -1.39 -0.19 29.40
C THR A 37 -2.21 -1.43 29.07
N SER A 38 -2.88 -1.42 27.93
CA SER A 38 -3.53 -2.61 27.39
C SER A 38 -2.44 -3.65 27.12
N THR A 39 -2.44 -4.74 27.88
CA THR A 39 -1.57 -5.90 27.66
C THR A 39 -2.12 -6.82 26.56
N ALA A 40 -3.14 -6.41 25.83
CA ALA A 40 -3.68 -7.15 24.69
C ALA A 40 -2.73 -7.05 23.49
N ALA A 41 -2.54 -8.17 22.79
CA ALA A 41 -1.80 -8.17 21.54
C ALA A 41 -2.49 -7.28 20.50
N PRO A 42 -1.73 -6.58 19.63
CA PRO A 42 -2.30 -5.79 18.55
C PRO A 42 -3.24 -6.60 17.65
N VAL A 43 -4.32 -5.98 17.18
CA VAL A 43 -5.24 -6.59 16.22
C VAL A 43 -4.58 -6.62 14.85
N ASP A 44 -4.58 -7.77 14.18
CA ASP A 44 -4.08 -7.91 12.81
C ASP A 44 -5.18 -7.53 11.80
N ILE A 45 -5.00 -6.40 11.12
CA ILE A 45 -5.91 -5.89 10.10
C ILE A 45 -5.31 -6.15 8.72
N ARG A 46 -6.01 -6.93 7.89
CA ARG A 46 -5.61 -7.26 6.52
C ARG A 46 -6.59 -6.64 5.55
N VAL A 47 -6.11 -5.82 4.64
CA VAL A 47 -6.94 -5.10 3.68
C VAL A 47 -6.54 -5.51 2.27
N TYR A 48 -7.46 -6.18 1.57
CA TYR A 48 -7.31 -6.50 0.16
C TYR A 48 -7.83 -5.34 -0.67
N VAL A 49 -7.00 -4.76 -1.52
CA VAL A 49 -7.34 -3.55 -2.29
C VAL A 49 -7.11 -3.76 -3.78
N ASP A 50 -8.11 -3.40 -4.57
CA ASP A 50 -7.95 -3.18 -6.01
C ASP A 50 -7.96 -1.67 -6.29
N TYR A 51 -6.92 -1.17 -6.94
CA TYR A 51 -6.74 0.26 -7.21
C TYR A 51 -7.69 0.82 -8.28
N LEU A 52 -8.65 0.01 -8.73
CA LEU A 52 -9.76 0.44 -9.60
C LEU A 52 -11.13 0.27 -8.91
N SER A 53 -11.17 -0.30 -7.69
CA SER A 53 -12.42 -0.50 -6.94
C SER A 53 -12.88 0.78 -6.26
N THR A 54 -14.10 1.21 -6.57
CA THR A 54 -14.75 2.34 -5.91
C THR A 54 -14.92 2.10 -4.41
N GLU A 55 -15.24 0.86 -4.03
CA GLU A 55 -15.41 0.46 -2.64
C GLU A 55 -14.09 0.55 -1.87
N ALA A 56 -12.96 0.19 -2.50
CA ALA A 56 -11.64 0.34 -1.89
C ALA A 56 -11.30 1.83 -1.66
N ARG A 57 -11.65 2.72 -2.60
CA ARG A 57 -11.51 4.17 -2.44
C ARG A 57 -12.35 4.70 -1.28
N GLU A 58 -13.62 4.30 -1.23
CA GLU A 58 -14.54 4.72 -0.17
C GLU A 58 -14.06 4.23 1.20
N PHE A 59 -13.64 2.98 1.28
CA PHE A 59 -13.05 2.42 2.50
C PHE A 59 -11.82 3.22 2.95
N GLN A 60 -10.88 3.49 2.04
CA GLN A 60 -9.67 4.26 2.35
C GLN A 60 -10.02 5.67 2.82
N SER A 61 -10.92 6.36 2.12
CA SER A 61 -11.32 7.72 2.45
C SER A 61 -12.01 7.82 3.82
N ALA A 62 -12.82 6.82 4.16
CA ALA A 62 -13.57 6.81 5.42
C ALA A 62 -12.70 6.39 6.62
N ASN A 63 -11.69 5.51 6.42
CA ASN A 63 -11.02 4.83 7.52
C ASN A 63 -9.53 5.17 7.67
N ALA A 64 -8.89 5.84 6.70
CA ALA A 64 -7.43 6.07 6.72
C ALA A 64 -6.93 6.69 8.02
N THR A 65 -7.61 7.72 8.53
CA THR A 65 -7.23 8.42 9.77
C THR A 65 -7.32 7.49 10.98
N GLN A 66 -8.39 6.71 11.09
CA GLN A 66 -8.59 5.80 12.22
C GLN A 66 -7.61 4.63 12.17
N LEU A 67 -7.37 4.06 10.97
CA LEU A 67 -6.39 2.99 10.78
C LEU A 67 -4.98 3.47 11.14
N SER A 68 -4.60 4.66 10.68
CA SER A 68 -3.30 5.27 11.02
C SER A 68 -3.16 5.51 12.53
N LYS A 69 -4.24 5.94 13.18
CA LYS A 69 -4.24 6.14 14.64
C LYS A 69 -4.02 4.81 15.37
N TRP A 70 -4.76 3.76 15.03
CA TRP A 70 -4.60 2.45 15.69
C TRP A 70 -3.20 1.86 15.50
N VAL A 71 -2.61 2.04 14.31
CA VAL A 71 -1.24 1.62 14.04
C VAL A 71 -0.24 2.45 14.86
N GLY A 72 -0.45 3.77 14.95
CA GLY A 72 0.40 4.67 15.72
C GLY A 72 0.33 4.42 17.24
N ASP A 73 -0.82 3.98 17.73
CA ASP A 73 -1.05 3.63 19.15
C ASP A 73 -0.61 2.18 19.49
N ASP A 74 0.00 1.45 18.56
CA ASP A 74 0.35 0.03 18.68
C ASP A 74 -0.87 -0.89 19.01
N ALA A 75 -2.09 -0.42 18.72
CA ALA A 75 -3.34 -1.16 18.93
C ALA A 75 -3.64 -2.13 17.78
N ALA A 76 -3.08 -1.89 16.59
CA ALA A 76 -3.25 -2.75 15.43
C ALA A 76 -1.98 -2.82 14.59
N THR A 77 -1.84 -3.93 13.86
CA THR A 77 -0.99 -4.03 12.68
C THR A 77 -1.86 -3.91 11.43
N LEU A 78 -1.37 -3.25 10.38
CA LEU A 78 -2.12 -3.04 9.16
C LEU A 78 -1.29 -3.49 7.96
N THR A 79 -1.81 -4.48 7.23
CA THR A 79 -1.18 -5.03 6.03
C THR A 79 -2.12 -4.87 4.84
N TYR A 80 -1.63 -4.26 3.77
CA TYR A 80 -2.33 -4.17 2.49
C TYR A 80 -1.92 -5.31 1.56
N TYR A 81 -2.91 -5.89 0.91
CA TYR A 81 -2.76 -6.95 -0.11
C TYR A 81 -3.30 -6.41 -1.43
N PRO A 82 -2.45 -5.83 -2.30
CA PRO A 82 -2.87 -5.43 -3.63
C PRO A 82 -3.36 -6.63 -4.44
N VAL A 83 -4.56 -6.51 -4.98
CA VAL A 83 -5.19 -7.48 -5.88
C VAL A 83 -5.62 -6.79 -7.18
N ALA A 84 -5.88 -7.54 -8.22
CA ALA A 84 -6.21 -7.02 -9.56
C ALA A 84 -7.46 -7.71 -10.14
N MET A 85 -8.54 -7.68 -9.37
CA MET A 85 -9.82 -8.32 -9.74
C MET A 85 -10.50 -7.61 -10.90
N LEU A 86 -10.28 -6.28 -11.02
CA LEU A 86 -10.89 -5.42 -12.05
C LEU A 86 -10.00 -5.21 -13.27
N THR A 87 -9.04 -6.12 -13.52
CA THR A 87 -8.07 -6.02 -14.64
C THR A 87 -8.74 -5.81 -15.99
N SER A 88 -9.91 -6.40 -16.25
CA SER A 88 -10.66 -6.28 -17.49
C SER A 88 -11.42 -4.95 -17.64
N LYS A 89 -11.49 -4.12 -16.58
CA LYS A 89 -12.28 -2.89 -16.50
C LYS A 89 -11.49 -1.62 -16.86
N SER A 90 -10.49 -1.74 -17.73
CA SER A 90 -9.61 -0.63 -18.14
C SER A 90 -9.24 -0.68 -19.63
N ASN A 91 -10.20 -0.91 -20.52
CA ASN A 91 -10.04 -0.85 -21.99
C ASN A 91 -8.86 -1.68 -22.53
N GLY A 92 -8.52 -2.78 -21.84
CA GLY A 92 -7.40 -3.64 -22.23
C GLY A 92 -6.02 -3.21 -21.72
N THR A 93 -5.89 -2.06 -21.06
CA THR A 93 -4.61 -1.56 -20.49
C THR A 93 -4.18 -2.31 -19.22
N LYS A 94 -5.09 -3.11 -18.63
CA LYS A 94 -4.85 -3.87 -17.39
C LYS A 94 -4.42 -2.98 -16.20
N TYR A 95 -5.00 -1.78 -16.09
CA TYR A 95 -4.60 -0.80 -15.08
C TYR A 95 -4.55 -1.38 -13.67
N SER A 96 -5.59 -2.09 -13.23
CA SER A 96 -5.65 -2.70 -11.88
C SER A 96 -4.42 -3.58 -11.61
N LEU A 97 -3.99 -4.38 -12.58
CA LEU A 97 -2.82 -5.25 -12.48
C LEU A 97 -1.51 -4.44 -12.43
N ARG A 98 -1.36 -3.42 -13.29
CA ARG A 98 -0.17 -2.55 -13.32
C ARG A 98 -0.06 -1.72 -12.05
N ALA A 99 -1.17 -1.17 -11.54
CA ALA A 99 -1.19 -0.42 -10.28
C ALA A 99 -0.81 -1.30 -9.08
N ALA A 100 -1.29 -2.56 -9.02
CA ALA A 100 -0.87 -3.51 -8.00
C ALA A 100 0.64 -3.84 -8.09
N GLY A 101 1.18 -3.98 -9.31
CA GLY A 101 2.62 -4.14 -9.54
C GLY A 101 3.42 -2.90 -9.11
N ALA A 102 2.93 -1.70 -9.42
CA ALA A 102 3.54 -0.44 -8.99
C ALA A 102 3.59 -0.31 -7.47
N ALA A 103 2.51 -0.68 -6.78
CA ALA A 103 2.47 -0.72 -5.32
C ALA A 103 3.52 -1.68 -4.74
N ALA A 104 3.73 -2.83 -5.38
CA ALA A 104 4.78 -3.78 -5.01
C ALA A 104 6.19 -3.22 -5.25
N CYS A 105 6.41 -2.46 -6.33
CA CYS A 105 7.67 -1.75 -6.57
C CYS A 105 8.00 -0.77 -5.44
N VAL A 106 7.02 0.07 -5.05
CA VAL A 106 7.20 1.02 -3.94
C VAL A 106 7.42 0.28 -2.62
N ALA A 107 6.65 -0.77 -2.34
CA ALA A 107 6.83 -1.56 -1.13
C ALA A 107 8.21 -2.19 -1.01
N THR A 108 8.80 -2.58 -2.15
CA THR A 108 10.12 -3.24 -2.20
C THR A 108 11.26 -2.25 -2.07
N HIS A 109 11.19 -1.11 -2.76
CA HIS A 109 12.31 -0.18 -2.92
C HIS A 109 12.19 1.10 -2.08
N ALA A 110 10.99 1.40 -1.55
CA ALA A 110 10.69 2.59 -0.76
C ALA A 110 9.53 2.32 0.22
N SER A 111 9.69 1.30 1.06
CA SER A 111 8.63 0.81 1.96
C SER A 111 8.08 1.89 2.90
N ASP A 112 8.92 2.86 3.30
CA ASP A 112 8.55 4.03 4.11
C ASP A 112 7.58 4.98 3.38
N ARG A 113 7.48 4.88 2.05
CA ARG A 113 6.58 5.69 1.20
C ARG A 113 5.35 4.92 0.73
N PHE A 114 5.28 3.63 1.03
CA PHE A 114 4.18 2.80 0.57
C PHE A 114 2.81 3.35 0.97
N PHE A 115 2.64 3.76 2.23
CA PHE A 115 1.33 4.24 2.70
C PHE A 115 0.87 5.50 1.96
N ALA A 116 1.77 6.46 1.71
CA ALA A 116 1.46 7.67 0.96
C ALA A 116 1.08 7.35 -0.49
N PHE A 117 1.84 6.48 -1.14
CA PHE A 117 1.56 6.04 -2.51
C PHE A 117 0.25 5.24 -2.61
N ASN A 118 0.02 4.29 -1.69
CA ASN A 118 -1.23 3.52 -1.62
C ASN A 118 -2.45 4.44 -1.41
N HIS A 119 -2.33 5.43 -0.52
CA HIS A 119 -3.39 6.40 -0.28
C HIS A 119 -3.70 7.21 -1.55
N GLU A 120 -2.69 7.69 -2.23
CA GLU A 120 -2.84 8.46 -3.47
C GLU A 120 -3.49 7.63 -4.58
N LEU A 121 -3.01 6.40 -4.82
CA LEU A 121 -3.60 5.48 -5.80
C LEU A 121 -5.09 5.24 -5.54
N LEU A 122 -5.50 5.11 -4.28
CA LEU A 122 -6.89 4.87 -3.92
C LEU A 122 -7.76 6.13 -4.01
N THR A 123 -7.24 7.28 -3.59
CA THR A 123 -8.03 8.52 -3.53
C THR A 123 -8.14 9.23 -4.88
N THR A 124 -7.18 9.04 -5.77
CA THR A 124 -7.15 9.64 -7.12
C THR A 124 -7.48 8.64 -8.24
N GLN A 125 -8.17 7.55 -7.92
CA GLN A 125 -8.49 6.49 -8.87
C GLN A 125 -9.05 7.01 -10.19
N PRO A 126 -8.64 6.41 -11.34
CA PRO A 126 -9.33 6.62 -12.60
C PRO A 126 -10.73 5.98 -12.55
N ALA A 127 -11.62 6.44 -13.42
CA ALA A 127 -12.92 5.80 -13.57
C ALA A 127 -12.76 4.39 -14.20
N VAL A 128 -13.62 3.47 -13.80
CA VAL A 128 -13.77 2.18 -14.49
C VAL A 128 -14.14 2.39 -15.95
N ASP A 129 -13.75 1.45 -16.80
CA ASP A 129 -13.95 1.50 -18.25
C ASP A 129 -13.24 2.70 -18.94
N THR A 130 -12.16 3.21 -18.30
CA THR A 130 -11.15 4.09 -18.91
C THR A 130 -9.81 3.37 -18.99
N ASP A 131 -8.82 3.96 -19.68
CA ASP A 131 -7.49 3.36 -19.82
C ASP A 131 -6.70 3.34 -18.47
N GLY A 132 -7.12 4.16 -17.50
CA GLY A 132 -6.38 4.36 -16.27
C GLY A 132 -5.06 5.11 -16.49
N TYR A 133 -4.24 5.17 -15.45
CA TYR A 133 -2.92 5.80 -15.52
C TYR A 133 -1.94 4.92 -16.31
N SER A 134 -1.04 5.57 -17.06
CA SER A 134 0.13 4.91 -17.67
C SER A 134 1.18 4.55 -16.61
N ASP A 135 2.15 3.70 -16.97
CA ASP A 135 3.25 3.36 -16.05
C ASP A 135 4.12 4.59 -15.73
N GLN A 136 4.29 5.50 -16.68
CA GLN A 136 4.95 6.78 -16.42
C GLN A 136 4.19 7.62 -15.38
N GLN A 137 2.87 7.70 -15.49
CA GLN A 137 2.05 8.41 -14.51
C GLN A 137 2.09 7.74 -13.13
N LEU A 138 2.06 6.41 -13.06
CA LEU A 138 2.23 5.66 -11.82
C LEU A 138 3.61 5.93 -11.19
N ALA A 139 4.67 5.99 -11.99
CA ALA A 139 6.01 6.34 -11.53
C ALA A 139 6.11 7.80 -11.05
N ASP A 140 5.42 8.73 -11.72
CA ASP A 140 5.34 10.14 -11.29
C ASP A 140 4.58 10.27 -9.96
N MET A 141 3.51 9.51 -9.75
CA MET A 141 2.80 9.44 -8.47
C MET A 141 3.69 8.88 -7.36
N ALA A 142 4.49 7.84 -7.63
CA ALA A 142 5.46 7.32 -6.67
C ALA A 142 6.53 8.38 -6.31
N GLN A 143 7.01 9.12 -7.29
CA GLN A 143 7.90 10.26 -7.04
C GLN A 143 7.22 11.34 -6.19
N GLY A 144 5.95 11.67 -6.47
CA GLY A 144 5.13 12.60 -5.69
C GLY A 144 4.94 12.14 -4.24
N ALA A 145 4.83 10.84 -4.00
CA ALA A 145 4.78 10.24 -2.67
C ALA A 145 6.11 10.34 -1.89
N GLY A 146 7.18 10.80 -2.53
CA GLY A 146 8.45 11.12 -1.89
C GLY A 146 9.45 9.95 -1.83
N VAL A 147 9.38 9.00 -2.77
CA VAL A 147 10.40 7.93 -2.87
C VAL A 147 11.78 8.54 -3.07
N SER A 148 12.79 8.04 -2.38
CA SER A 148 14.16 8.56 -2.42
C SER A 148 14.93 8.08 -3.64
N ASP A 149 14.79 6.79 -4.02
CA ASP A 149 15.40 6.21 -5.22
C ASP A 149 14.39 6.18 -6.37
N VAL A 150 14.13 7.38 -6.92
CA VAL A 150 13.17 7.57 -8.01
C VAL A 150 13.53 6.73 -9.23
N ALA A 151 14.81 6.60 -9.57
CA ALA A 151 15.25 5.88 -10.76
C ALA A 151 14.92 4.38 -10.68
N THR A 152 15.23 3.75 -9.54
CA THR A 152 14.96 2.33 -9.31
C THR A 152 13.45 2.05 -9.27
N VAL A 153 12.67 2.87 -8.56
CA VAL A 153 11.21 2.70 -8.49
C VAL A 153 10.56 2.89 -9.85
N ARG A 154 10.99 3.91 -10.62
CA ARG A 154 10.51 4.17 -11.98
C ARG A 154 10.79 2.98 -12.91
N SER A 155 12.03 2.50 -12.94
CA SER A 155 12.39 1.35 -13.77
C SER A 155 11.57 0.10 -13.39
N CYS A 156 11.40 -0.17 -12.10
CA CYS A 156 10.59 -1.28 -11.61
C CYS A 156 9.13 -1.19 -12.11
N ILE A 157 8.53 0.00 -12.10
CA ILE A 157 7.15 0.22 -12.55
C ILE A 157 7.04 0.11 -14.07
N GLU A 158 7.90 0.82 -14.82
CA GLU A 158 7.86 0.86 -16.28
C GLU A 158 8.24 -0.49 -16.92
N ASP A 159 9.07 -1.29 -16.26
CA ASP A 159 9.41 -2.66 -16.67
C ASP A 159 8.36 -3.69 -16.23
N GLU A 160 7.29 -3.26 -15.57
CA GLU A 160 6.21 -4.12 -15.02
C GLU A 160 6.74 -5.30 -14.17
N THR A 161 7.81 -5.09 -13.40
CA THR A 161 8.58 -6.13 -12.71
C THR A 161 7.72 -7.04 -11.84
N TYR A 162 6.70 -6.50 -11.16
CA TYR A 162 5.83 -7.25 -10.24
C TYR A 162 4.46 -7.61 -10.81
N THR A 163 4.21 -7.48 -12.11
CA THR A 163 2.92 -7.83 -12.73
C THR A 163 2.58 -9.32 -12.54
N ALA A 164 3.56 -10.21 -12.71
CA ALA A 164 3.35 -11.64 -12.47
C ALA A 164 3.05 -11.96 -11.00
N TRP A 165 3.73 -11.28 -10.08
CA TRP A 165 3.44 -11.38 -8.65
C TRP A 165 2.04 -10.89 -8.30
N ALA A 166 1.62 -9.73 -8.82
CA ALA A 166 0.29 -9.17 -8.58
C ALA A 166 -0.82 -10.10 -9.08
N LYS A 167 -0.61 -10.74 -10.24
CA LYS A 167 -1.52 -11.77 -10.74
C LYS A 167 -1.60 -12.95 -9.78
N ALA A 168 -0.46 -13.50 -9.38
CA ALA A 168 -0.43 -14.65 -8.47
C ALA A 168 -1.02 -14.31 -7.09
N ALA A 169 -0.80 -13.09 -6.58
CA ALA A 169 -1.41 -12.59 -5.34
C ALA A 169 -2.94 -12.52 -5.46
N THR A 170 -3.44 -12.06 -6.59
CA THR A 170 -4.89 -12.03 -6.88
C THR A 170 -5.46 -13.45 -6.93
N ASP A 171 -4.82 -14.36 -7.65
CA ASP A 171 -5.27 -15.76 -7.78
C ASP A 171 -5.32 -16.48 -6.40
N ARG A 172 -4.49 -16.09 -5.45
CA ARG A 172 -4.51 -16.64 -4.07
C ARG A 172 -5.58 -16.00 -3.17
N ALA A 173 -6.04 -14.81 -3.50
CA ALA A 173 -7.02 -14.07 -2.69
C ALA A 173 -8.48 -14.42 -3.00
N ILE A 174 -8.71 -15.13 -4.11
CA ILE A 174 -10.02 -15.58 -4.58
C ILE A 174 -10.20 -17.04 -4.19
#